data_09758e3b0f74b4c933add7c2bdf36b2f
#
_entry.id   09758e3b0f74b4c933add7c2bdf36b2f
#
_cell.length_a   1.000
_cell.length_b   1.000
_cell.length_c   1.000
_cell.angle_alpha   90.00
_cell.angle_beta   90.00
_cell.angle_gamma   90.00
#
_symmetry.space_group_name_H-M   'P 1'
#
loop_
_entity.id
_entity.type
_entity.pdbx_description
1 polymer ?
#
loop_
_entity_poly.entity_id
_entity_poly.type
_entity_poly.pdbx_seq_one_letter_code
_entity_poly.pdbx_strand_id
1 'polypeptide(L)'
;TQVTANGGATAAVRMVGTLVPDPNASGRVQSSQPGRLEPGERGFPILGQRVERGQVLAFVTPTYSAAERGGLVQNAAELDAQITILEARVRRLVALRGSVSARAISEAQAELAGARQRRTAIQPALSGREPLLAPVSGVVSVVRGAVGQLVDSQVTVFDIVDPSRLWVEALAFDRAALDGVTGATATLADGRVVELEFMGRGLTVRQQAVPMNFRVPNPPADAPIGGSVVVTLRTARAVQGVVLPADAVVRSPEGPPVVFEHVSAERFVPRQVRAQPLDGTRVVVTAGLQPGQRVVVQGAGIVARVR
;
A
#
# COMPACT_ATOMS: atom_id res chain seq x y z
N THR A 1 -38.85 1.93 -23.51
CA THR A 1 -37.81 2.78 -24.10
C THR A 1 -37.42 2.23 -25.48
N GLN A 2 -37.34 3.08 -26.49
CA GLN A 2 -36.89 2.67 -27.83
C GLN A 2 -35.39 2.40 -27.84
N VAL A 3 -35.00 1.32 -28.50
CA VAL A 3 -33.60 1.03 -28.79
C VAL A 3 -33.15 2.01 -29.88
N THR A 4 -32.36 2.97 -29.49
CA THR A 4 -31.72 3.91 -30.41
C THR A 4 -30.55 3.19 -31.12
N ALA A 5 -30.24 3.60 -32.34
CA ALA A 5 -29.29 2.96 -33.26
C ALA A 5 -27.95 2.53 -32.62
N ASN A 6 -27.27 1.59 -33.29
CA ASN A 6 -25.91 1.15 -33.00
C ASN A 6 -24.97 2.33 -32.76
N GLY A 7 -24.70 2.64 -31.51
CA GLY A 7 -23.65 3.56 -31.09
C GLY A 7 -22.38 2.76 -30.86
N GLY A 8 -21.24 3.23 -31.35
CA GLY A 8 -19.94 2.71 -30.93
C GLY A 8 -19.78 2.94 -29.42
N ALA A 9 -19.77 1.89 -28.65
CA ALA A 9 -19.54 1.96 -27.20
C ALA A 9 -18.12 1.46 -26.91
N THR A 10 -17.42 2.12 -26.00
CA THR A 10 -16.08 1.70 -25.60
C THR A 10 -16.20 0.50 -24.65
N ALA A 11 -15.53 -0.58 -24.95
CA ALA A 11 -15.56 -1.77 -24.08
C ALA A 11 -14.98 -1.46 -22.70
N ALA A 12 -15.68 -1.91 -21.67
CA ALA A 12 -15.18 -1.86 -20.30
C ALA A 12 -14.81 -3.27 -19.82
N VAL A 13 -13.71 -3.34 -19.08
CA VAL A 13 -13.25 -4.58 -18.44
C VAL A 13 -13.41 -4.40 -16.93
N ARG A 14 -14.08 -5.35 -16.29
CA ARG A 14 -14.21 -5.38 -14.84
C ARG A 14 -13.22 -6.37 -14.25
N MET A 15 -12.55 -5.96 -13.19
CA MET A 15 -11.63 -6.79 -12.42
C MET A 15 -11.75 -6.50 -10.94
N VAL A 16 -11.39 -7.46 -10.12
CA VAL A 16 -11.30 -7.27 -8.68
C VAL A 16 -9.94 -6.71 -8.35
N GLY A 17 -9.91 -5.71 -7.49
CA GLY A 17 -8.70 -5.10 -6.95
C GLY A 17 -8.77 -4.97 -5.44
N THR A 18 -7.67 -4.56 -4.86
CA THR A 18 -7.52 -4.28 -3.43
C THR A 18 -6.95 -2.89 -3.25
N LEU A 19 -7.53 -2.13 -2.33
CA LEU A 19 -7.02 -0.81 -1.96
C LEU A 19 -5.80 -0.99 -1.05
N VAL A 20 -4.65 -0.48 -1.48
CA VAL A 20 -3.38 -0.62 -0.78
C VAL A 20 -2.75 0.75 -0.54
N PRO A 21 -1.89 0.92 0.48
CA PRO A 21 -1.17 2.17 0.66
C PRO A 21 -0.14 2.38 -0.47
N ASP A 22 0.14 3.64 -0.80
CA ASP A 22 1.26 4.00 -1.68
C ASP A 22 2.58 3.50 -1.02
N PRO A 23 3.36 2.65 -1.70
CA PRO A 23 4.63 2.16 -1.15
C PRO A 23 5.63 3.27 -0.78
N ASN A 24 5.53 4.44 -1.43
CA ASN A 24 6.39 5.59 -1.15
C ASN A 24 5.88 6.47 0.01
N ALA A 25 4.65 6.23 0.48
CA ALA A 25 4.00 6.96 1.57
C ALA A 25 3.56 6.04 2.72
N SER A 26 4.11 4.85 2.76
CA SER A 26 3.91 3.89 3.85
C SER A 26 5.25 3.45 4.40
N GLY A 27 5.26 3.01 5.64
CA GLY A 27 6.49 2.56 6.26
C GLY A 27 6.25 1.55 7.37
N ARG A 28 7.18 0.60 7.46
CA ARG A 28 7.23 -0.37 8.54
C ARG A 28 8.26 0.04 9.56
N VAL A 29 7.87 -0.04 10.82
CA VAL A 29 8.77 0.20 11.95
C VAL A 29 9.18 -1.14 12.51
N GLN A 30 10.48 -1.41 12.42
CA GLN A 30 11.09 -2.67 12.84
C GLN A 30 12.22 -2.38 13.81
N SER A 31 12.50 -3.33 14.71
CA SER A 31 13.70 -3.28 15.53
C SER A 31 14.90 -3.81 14.75
N SER A 32 16.07 -3.19 14.93
CA SER A 32 17.33 -3.68 14.36
C SER A 32 17.99 -4.74 15.23
N GLN A 33 17.58 -4.86 16.48
CA GLN A 33 18.14 -5.76 17.49
C GLN A 33 17.06 -6.41 18.34
N PRO A 34 17.31 -7.63 18.89
CA PRO A 34 16.38 -8.24 19.80
C PRO A 34 16.34 -7.50 21.15
N GLY A 35 15.13 -7.36 21.69
CA GLY A 35 14.99 -6.65 22.95
C GLY A 35 13.55 -6.54 23.45
N ARG A 36 13.37 -5.82 24.55
CA ARG A 36 12.07 -5.57 25.17
C ARG A 36 11.50 -4.25 24.69
N LEU A 37 10.24 -4.25 24.27
CA LEU A 37 9.51 -3.04 23.88
C LEU A 37 9.15 -2.20 25.10
N GLU A 38 9.49 -0.93 25.07
CA GLU A 38 9.14 0.09 26.05
C GLU A 38 8.36 1.23 25.38
N PRO A 39 7.43 1.89 26.08
CA PRO A 39 6.68 3.00 25.52
C PRO A 39 7.58 4.18 25.19
N GLY A 40 7.21 4.95 24.14
CA GLY A 40 7.78 6.25 23.86
C GLY A 40 7.33 7.31 24.88
N GLU A 41 7.82 8.54 24.74
CA GLU A 41 7.48 9.67 25.63
C GLU A 41 5.98 9.98 25.66
N ARG A 42 5.26 9.73 24.56
CA ARG A 42 3.80 9.92 24.40
C ARG A 42 2.99 8.65 24.71
N GLY A 43 3.60 7.64 25.31
CA GLY A 43 3.02 6.34 25.50
C GLY A 43 3.23 5.40 24.31
N PHE A 44 2.57 4.24 24.34
CA PHE A 44 2.62 3.27 23.24
C PHE A 44 1.57 3.63 22.19
N PRO A 45 1.92 3.65 20.88
CA PRO A 45 1.00 4.04 19.81
C PRO A 45 -0.26 3.17 19.76
N ILE A 46 -1.38 3.80 19.43
CA ILE A 46 -2.66 3.12 19.21
C ILE A 46 -3.07 3.18 17.74
N LEU A 47 -3.93 2.25 17.32
CA LEU A 47 -4.51 2.25 15.98
C LEU A 47 -5.22 3.58 15.70
N GLY A 48 -5.04 4.13 14.50
CA GLY A 48 -5.65 5.39 14.10
C GLY A 48 -4.91 6.65 14.59
N GLN A 49 -3.87 6.51 15.41
CA GLN A 49 -3.07 7.64 15.88
C GLN A 49 -2.27 8.26 14.75
N ARG A 50 -2.33 9.59 14.63
CA ARG A 50 -1.47 10.34 13.69
C ARG A 50 -0.06 10.46 14.26
N VAL A 51 0.91 10.29 13.37
CA VAL A 51 2.35 10.38 13.69
C VAL A 51 3.08 11.17 12.63
N GLU A 52 4.17 11.81 13.03
CA GLU A 52 5.04 12.58 12.13
C GLU A 52 6.31 11.79 11.83
N ARG A 53 6.87 11.98 10.64
CA ARG A 53 8.17 11.40 10.28
C ARG A 53 9.25 11.78 11.30
N GLY A 54 9.99 10.79 11.79
CA GLY A 54 11.02 10.96 12.82
C GLY A 54 10.49 10.96 14.26
N GLN A 55 9.17 10.88 14.48
CA GLN A 55 8.60 10.76 15.82
C GLN A 55 9.01 9.43 16.44
N VAL A 56 9.45 9.45 17.70
CA VAL A 56 9.72 8.25 18.50
C VAL A 56 8.38 7.61 18.90
N LEU A 57 8.17 6.38 18.50
CA LEU A 57 6.95 5.61 18.77
C LEU A 57 7.09 4.70 19.98
N ALA A 58 8.25 4.09 20.11
CA ALA A 58 8.59 3.17 21.19
C ALA A 58 10.11 3.11 21.32
N PHE A 59 10.58 2.43 22.33
CA PHE A 59 11.98 2.05 22.48
C PHE A 59 12.10 0.53 22.52
N VAL A 60 13.25 0.03 22.07
CA VAL A 60 13.66 -1.36 22.27
C VAL A 60 14.87 -1.35 23.19
N THR A 61 14.74 -1.98 24.34
CA THR A 61 15.86 -2.19 25.27
C THR A 61 16.44 -3.56 25.01
N PRO A 62 17.70 -3.67 24.52
CA PRO A 62 18.29 -4.95 24.20
C PRO A 62 18.36 -5.87 25.42
N THR A 63 18.11 -7.14 25.21
CA THR A 63 18.30 -8.16 26.22
C THR A 63 19.62 -8.88 25.96
N TYR A 64 20.67 -8.43 26.62
CA TYR A 64 21.96 -9.10 26.61
C TYR A 64 22.02 -10.18 27.69
N SER A 65 22.70 -11.27 27.40
CA SER A 65 23.16 -12.20 28.46
C SER A 65 24.14 -11.50 29.40
N ALA A 66 24.29 -12.02 30.59
CA ALA A 66 25.26 -11.44 31.54
C ALA A 66 26.70 -11.47 31.02
N ALA A 67 27.05 -12.48 30.20
CA ALA A 67 28.37 -12.59 29.58
C ALA A 67 28.58 -11.52 28.49
N GLU A 68 27.60 -11.31 27.59
CA GLU A 68 27.66 -10.28 26.54
C GLU A 68 27.74 -8.89 27.14
N ARG A 69 26.91 -8.58 28.15
CA ARG A 69 26.96 -7.31 28.86
C ARG A 69 28.32 -7.10 29.53
N GLY A 70 28.86 -8.14 30.20
CA GLY A 70 30.17 -8.10 30.81
C GLY A 70 31.26 -7.78 29.80
N GLY A 71 31.26 -8.43 28.64
CA GLY A 71 32.21 -8.17 27.57
C GLY A 71 32.12 -6.73 27.01
N LEU A 72 30.93 -6.18 26.83
CA LEU A 72 30.74 -4.80 26.39
C LEU A 72 31.27 -3.79 27.41
N VAL A 73 30.99 -4.01 28.71
CA VAL A 73 31.48 -3.15 29.81
C VAL A 73 33.00 -3.21 29.91
N GLN A 74 33.59 -4.40 29.81
CA GLN A 74 35.03 -4.57 29.83
C GLN A 74 35.70 -3.85 28.64
N ASN A 75 35.21 -4.03 27.44
CA ASN A 75 35.75 -3.35 26.24
C ASN A 75 35.66 -1.82 26.37
N ALA A 76 34.54 -1.32 26.90
CA ALA A 76 34.39 0.11 27.17
C ALA A 76 35.44 0.62 28.20
N ALA A 77 35.64 -0.11 29.28
CA ALA A 77 36.63 0.25 30.32
C ALA A 77 38.07 0.24 29.77
N GLU A 78 38.41 -0.74 28.89
CA GLU A 78 39.73 -0.78 28.24
C GLU A 78 39.93 0.44 27.32
N LEU A 79 38.91 0.83 26.55
CA LEU A 79 38.98 2.04 25.69
C LEU A 79 39.08 3.33 26.54
N ASP A 80 38.34 3.42 27.66
CA ASP A 80 38.42 4.58 28.56
C ASP A 80 39.81 4.69 29.18
N ALA A 81 40.43 3.59 29.62
CA ALA A 81 41.80 3.56 30.10
C ALA A 81 42.79 3.97 28.98
N GLN A 82 42.64 3.47 27.76
CA GLN A 82 43.48 3.81 26.61
C GLN A 82 43.38 5.32 26.29
N ILE A 83 42.17 5.88 26.28
CA ILE A 83 41.93 7.32 26.08
C ILE A 83 42.67 8.14 27.14
N THR A 84 42.59 7.77 28.41
CA THR A 84 43.27 8.46 29.51
C THR A 84 44.78 8.49 29.31
N ILE A 85 45.37 7.36 28.90
CA ILE A 85 46.83 7.26 28.64
C ILE A 85 47.21 8.18 27.45
N LEU A 86 46.42 8.09 26.35
CA LEU A 86 46.69 8.89 25.15
C LEU A 86 46.49 10.39 25.39
N GLU A 87 45.52 10.79 26.20
CA GLU A 87 45.35 12.20 26.64
C GLU A 87 46.54 12.69 27.42
N ALA A 88 47.05 11.89 28.36
CA ALA A 88 48.25 12.24 29.11
C ALA A 88 49.49 12.35 28.20
N ARG A 89 49.61 11.46 27.20
CA ARG A 89 50.68 11.51 26.15
C ARG A 89 50.59 12.78 25.31
N VAL A 90 49.41 13.13 24.82
CA VAL A 90 49.16 14.36 24.02
C VAL A 90 49.48 15.60 24.85
N ARG A 91 48.95 15.70 26.10
CA ARG A 91 49.25 16.84 26.99
C ARG A 91 50.77 17.03 27.18
N ARG A 92 51.52 15.93 27.42
CA ARG A 92 52.98 15.96 27.61
C ARG A 92 53.72 16.44 26.36
N LEU A 93 53.36 15.90 25.18
CA LEU A 93 53.98 16.28 23.90
C LEU A 93 53.68 17.75 23.55
N VAL A 94 52.46 18.21 23.83
CA VAL A 94 52.08 19.61 23.60
C VAL A 94 52.85 20.57 24.55
N ALA A 95 53.04 20.16 25.82
CA ALA A 95 53.88 20.96 26.78
C ALA A 95 55.35 21.07 26.37
N LEU A 96 55.86 20.07 25.67
CA LEU A 96 57.23 20.03 25.13
C LEU A 96 57.33 20.59 23.70
N ARG A 97 56.32 21.34 23.23
CA ARG A 97 56.29 21.97 21.93
C ARG A 97 57.54 22.86 21.73
N GLY A 98 58.34 22.52 20.75
CA GLY A 98 59.68 23.13 20.50
C GLY A 98 60.84 22.16 20.71
N SER A 99 60.66 21.11 21.54
CA SER A 99 61.63 20.04 21.74
C SER A 99 61.24 18.73 21.07
N VAL A 100 60.01 18.63 20.61
CA VAL A 100 59.46 17.45 19.88
C VAL A 100 58.96 17.84 18.48
N SER A 101 58.99 16.93 17.56
CA SER A 101 58.49 17.18 16.18
C SER A 101 56.98 17.40 16.15
N ALA A 102 56.52 18.29 15.28
CA ALA A 102 55.09 18.53 15.04
C ALA A 102 54.37 17.23 14.59
N ARG A 103 55.11 16.37 13.91
CA ARG A 103 54.61 15.03 13.45
C ARG A 103 54.27 14.14 14.65
N ALA A 104 55.13 14.09 15.67
CA ALA A 104 54.86 13.27 16.88
C ALA A 104 53.63 13.74 17.66
N ILE A 105 53.36 15.05 17.70
CA ILE A 105 52.13 15.61 18.29
C ILE A 105 50.90 15.24 17.47
N SER A 106 50.99 15.36 16.12
CA SER A 106 49.90 15.03 15.19
C SER A 106 49.55 13.53 15.25
N GLU A 107 50.54 12.64 15.30
CA GLU A 107 50.36 11.20 15.43
C GLU A 107 49.62 10.83 16.74
N ALA A 108 50.08 11.41 17.88
CA ALA A 108 49.43 11.17 19.16
C ALA A 108 47.98 11.69 19.22
N GLN A 109 47.71 12.82 18.58
CA GLN A 109 46.35 13.37 18.46
C GLN A 109 45.45 12.48 17.59
N ALA A 110 45.98 11.94 16.49
CA ALA A 110 45.25 11.00 15.63
C ALA A 110 44.95 9.70 16.36
N GLU A 111 45.91 9.15 17.14
CA GLU A 111 45.68 7.96 17.96
C GLU A 111 44.57 8.20 19.01
N LEU A 112 44.56 9.34 19.69
CA LEU A 112 43.52 9.73 20.64
C LEU A 112 42.16 9.88 19.98
N ALA A 113 42.10 10.54 18.80
CA ALA A 113 40.87 10.70 18.06
C ALA A 113 40.28 9.33 17.65
N GLY A 114 41.14 8.40 17.18
CA GLY A 114 40.71 7.04 16.83
C GLY A 114 40.19 6.25 18.03
N ALA A 115 40.81 6.36 19.20
CA ALA A 115 40.34 5.71 20.44
C ALA A 115 38.97 6.29 20.88
N ARG A 116 38.80 7.59 20.84
CA ARG A 116 37.53 8.28 21.15
C ARG A 116 36.43 7.87 20.17
N GLN A 117 36.74 7.77 18.90
CA GLN A 117 35.77 7.32 17.89
C GLN A 117 35.29 5.89 18.14
N ARG A 118 36.23 4.96 18.46
CA ARG A 118 35.88 3.57 18.84
C ARG A 118 35.01 3.54 20.09
N ARG A 119 35.31 4.37 21.11
CA ARG A 119 34.53 4.46 22.35
C ARG A 119 33.11 4.96 22.09
N THR A 120 32.97 5.96 21.22
CA THR A 120 31.65 6.50 20.81
C THR A 120 30.85 5.45 20.01
N ALA A 121 31.49 4.64 19.19
CA ALA A 121 30.82 3.58 18.41
C ALA A 121 30.22 2.47 19.30
N ILE A 122 30.76 2.22 20.50
CA ILE A 122 30.23 1.23 21.45
C ILE A 122 29.11 1.79 22.31
N GLN A 123 29.02 3.12 22.45
CA GLN A 123 28.05 3.77 23.34
C GLN A 123 26.59 3.37 23.10
N PRO A 124 26.08 3.24 21.86
CA PRO A 124 24.72 2.78 21.61
C PRO A 124 24.45 1.37 22.17
N ALA A 125 25.41 0.47 22.08
CA ALA A 125 25.29 -0.88 22.63
C ALA A 125 25.26 -0.89 24.17
N LEU A 126 25.93 0.08 24.83
CA LEU A 126 25.93 0.22 26.28
C LEU A 126 24.71 0.94 26.83
N SER A 127 24.25 2.00 26.17
CA SER A 127 23.08 2.80 26.59
C SER A 127 21.74 2.11 26.32
N GLY A 128 21.76 1.11 25.48
CA GLY A 128 20.77 0.05 25.44
C GLY A 128 19.37 0.40 24.98
N ARG A 129 19.10 1.62 24.50
CA ARG A 129 17.77 1.97 23.99
C ARG A 129 17.82 2.32 22.51
N GLU A 130 17.18 1.52 21.70
CA GLU A 130 16.95 1.80 20.28
C GLU A 130 15.61 2.53 20.13
N PRO A 131 15.57 3.77 19.61
CA PRO A 131 14.32 4.45 19.32
C PRO A 131 13.71 3.88 18.04
N LEU A 132 12.47 3.42 18.10
CA LEU A 132 11.66 3.07 16.94
C LEU A 132 11.01 4.33 16.37
N LEU A 133 11.55 4.83 15.28
CA LEU A 133 11.12 6.07 14.65
C LEU A 133 10.08 5.81 13.54
N ALA A 134 9.12 6.72 13.40
CA ALA A 134 8.21 6.74 12.28
C ALA A 134 8.97 7.10 10.98
N PRO A 135 9.02 6.22 9.96
CA PRO A 135 9.76 6.49 8.71
C PRO A 135 9.05 7.50 7.81
N VAL A 136 7.74 7.63 7.95
CA VAL A 136 6.87 8.54 7.20
C VAL A 136 5.86 9.20 8.15
N SER A 137 5.32 10.36 7.77
CA SER A 137 4.15 10.93 8.42
C SER A 137 2.90 10.20 7.94
N GLY A 138 1.93 10.00 8.85
CA GLY A 138 0.70 9.27 8.51
C GLY A 138 -0.08 8.84 9.73
N VAL A 139 -0.73 7.70 9.60
CA VAL A 139 -1.57 7.08 10.64
C VAL A 139 -1.05 5.67 10.94
N VAL A 140 -1.01 5.30 12.21
CA VAL A 140 -0.68 3.94 12.64
C VAL A 140 -1.81 3.01 12.21
N SER A 141 -1.55 2.17 11.21
CA SER A 141 -2.53 1.24 10.63
C SER A 141 -2.48 -0.14 11.27
N VAL A 142 -1.33 -0.53 11.83
CA VAL A 142 -1.16 -1.81 12.53
C VAL A 142 -0.24 -1.62 13.74
N VAL A 143 -0.60 -2.25 14.84
CA VAL A 143 0.21 -2.40 16.05
C VAL A 143 0.35 -3.89 16.34
N ARG A 144 1.57 -4.43 16.24
CA ARG A 144 1.85 -5.88 16.49
C ARG A 144 2.61 -6.13 17.77
N GLY A 145 3.02 -5.09 18.46
CA GLY A 145 3.75 -5.21 19.72
C GLY A 145 2.92 -4.77 20.92
N ALA A 146 3.32 -5.22 22.10
CA ALA A 146 2.80 -4.76 23.38
C ALA A 146 3.95 -4.30 24.28
N VAL A 147 3.65 -3.39 25.21
CA VAL A 147 4.63 -2.93 26.20
C VAL A 147 5.17 -4.11 27.00
N GLY A 148 6.50 -4.19 27.13
CA GLY A 148 7.17 -5.28 27.82
C GLY A 148 7.38 -6.56 27.01
N GLN A 149 6.84 -6.64 25.80
CA GLN A 149 7.04 -7.77 24.90
C GLN A 149 8.49 -7.86 24.43
N LEU A 150 9.03 -9.07 24.35
CA LEU A 150 10.29 -9.34 23.68
C LEU A 150 10.05 -9.40 22.16
N VAL A 151 10.86 -8.70 21.41
CA VAL A 151 10.85 -8.72 19.94
C VAL A 151 12.23 -9.10 19.42
N ASP A 152 12.23 -9.85 18.33
CA ASP A 152 13.45 -10.17 17.60
C ASP A 152 13.77 -9.07 16.57
N SER A 153 14.99 -9.09 16.03
CA SER A 153 15.37 -8.23 14.92
C SER A 153 14.45 -8.46 13.70
N GLN A 154 14.14 -7.42 12.96
CA GLN A 154 13.30 -7.42 11.74
C GLN A 154 11.79 -7.70 11.98
N VAL A 155 11.37 -7.91 13.21
CA VAL A 155 9.93 -8.00 13.51
C VAL A 155 9.29 -6.62 13.30
N THR A 156 8.25 -6.57 12.47
CA THR A 156 7.46 -5.34 12.28
C THR A 156 6.62 -5.08 13.52
N VAL A 157 6.85 -3.95 14.18
CA VAL A 157 6.12 -3.52 15.38
C VAL A 157 4.93 -2.64 15.01
N PHE A 158 5.15 -1.69 14.07
CA PHE A 158 4.11 -0.78 13.59
C PHE A 158 4.14 -0.70 12.07
N ASP A 159 2.95 -0.57 11.46
CA ASP A 159 2.79 -0.14 10.08
C ASP A 159 2.19 1.28 10.08
N ILE A 160 2.79 2.20 9.33
CA ILE A 160 2.34 3.59 9.19
C ILE A 160 1.96 3.82 7.74
N VAL A 161 0.82 4.46 7.53
CA VAL A 161 0.24 4.70 6.22
C VAL A 161 -0.24 6.13 6.11
N ASP A 162 0.02 6.78 4.98
CA ASP A 162 -0.60 8.04 4.62
C ASP A 162 -1.95 7.76 3.93
N PRO A 163 -3.11 8.03 4.58
CA PRO A 163 -4.42 7.75 4.02
C PRO A 163 -4.78 8.66 2.82
N SER A 164 -4.03 9.73 2.59
CA SER A 164 -4.21 10.60 1.42
C SER A 164 -3.55 10.07 0.15
N ARG A 165 -2.77 8.99 0.26
CA ARG A 165 -1.99 8.40 -0.82
C ARG A 165 -2.22 6.91 -0.91
N LEU A 166 -3.23 6.55 -1.69
CA LEU A 166 -3.64 5.15 -1.85
C LEU A 166 -3.50 4.70 -3.30
N TRP A 167 -3.26 3.42 -3.46
CA TRP A 167 -3.23 2.72 -4.72
C TRP A 167 -4.31 1.64 -4.76
N VAL A 168 -4.61 1.18 -5.97
CA VAL A 168 -5.40 -0.03 -6.19
C VAL A 168 -4.54 -1.01 -6.96
N GLU A 169 -4.33 -2.18 -6.38
CA GLU A 169 -3.76 -3.34 -7.08
C GLU A 169 -4.90 -4.21 -7.60
N ALA A 170 -4.95 -4.45 -8.90
CA ALA A 170 -5.96 -5.29 -9.53
C ALA A 170 -5.31 -6.39 -10.38
N LEU A 171 -6.02 -7.50 -10.56
CA LEU A 171 -5.57 -8.64 -11.35
C LEU A 171 -6.42 -8.77 -12.61
N ALA A 172 -5.79 -8.65 -13.77
CA ALA A 172 -6.43 -8.80 -15.07
C ALA A 172 -6.16 -10.19 -15.65
N PHE A 173 -7.22 -10.97 -15.86
CA PHE A 173 -7.13 -12.32 -16.44
C PHE A 173 -7.09 -12.32 -17.96
N ASP A 174 -7.69 -11.32 -18.61
CA ASP A 174 -7.67 -11.16 -20.06
C ASP A 174 -6.64 -10.12 -20.49
N ARG A 175 -5.55 -10.57 -21.11
CA ARG A 175 -4.49 -9.71 -21.63
C ARG A 175 -4.92 -8.87 -22.81
N ALA A 176 -5.78 -9.41 -23.68
CA ALA A 176 -6.23 -8.72 -24.88
C ALA A 176 -7.14 -7.53 -24.56
N ALA A 177 -7.75 -7.54 -23.36
CA ALA A 177 -8.61 -6.46 -22.89
C ALA A 177 -7.83 -5.29 -22.27
N LEU A 178 -6.50 -5.40 -22.14
CA LEU A 178 -5.66 -4.38 -21.51
C LEU A 178 -5.05 -3.38 -22.49
N ASP A 179 -5.25 -3.59 -23.80
CA ASP A 179 -4.69 -2.70 -24.80
C ASP A 179 -5.58 -1.45 -24.95
N GLY A 180 -4.93 -0.28 -24.94
CA GLY A 180 -5.60 0.99 -25.13
C GLY A 180 -6.46 1.47 -23.96
N VAL A 181 -5.99 1.27 -22.70
CA VAL A 181 -6.67 1.84 -21.51
C VAL A 181 -6.76 3.36 -21.63
N THR A 182 -7.99 3.90 -21.65
CA THR A 182 -8.28 5.33 -21.74
C THR A 182 -8.72 5.95 -20.42
N GLY A 183 -9.10 5.13 -19.43
CA GLY A 183 -9.51 5.56 -18.11
C GLY A 183 -9.85 4.37 -17.22
N ALA A 184 -9.88 4.61 -15.94
CA ALA A 184 -10.24 3.60 -14.95
C ALA A 184 -11.02 4.24 -13.80
N THR A 185 -11.94 3.47 -13.21
CA THR A 185 -12.65 3.82 -11.99
C THR A 185 -12.66 2.62 -11.05
N ALA A 186 -12.74 2.88 -9.75
CA ALA A 186 -13.00 1.83 -8.77
C ALA A 186 -14.31 2.09 -8.04
N THR A 187 -15.09 1.04 -7.87
CA THR A 187 -16.27 1.05 -6.99
C THR A 187 -15.86 0.40 -5.66
N LEU A 188 -15.94 1.16 -4.59
CA LEU A 188 -15.67 0.72 -3.22
C LEU A 188 -16.83 -0.17 -2.71
N ALA A 189 -16.63 -0.87 -1.60
CA ALA A 189 -17.63 -1.74 -1.01
C ALA A 189 -18.94 -1.01 -0.58
N ASP A 190 -18.84 0.28 -0.27
CA ASP A 190 -19.96 1.14 0.09
C ASP A 190 -20.72 1.74 -1.13
N GLY A 191 -20.27 1.41 -2.35
CA GLY A 191 -20.86 1.88 -3.61
C GLY A 191 -20.29 3.21 -4.12
N ARG A 192 -19.41 3.88 -3.37
CA ARG A 192 -18.73 5.09 -3.88
C ARG A 192 -17.83 4.75 -5.04
N VAL A 193 -17.82 5.62 -6.05
CA VAL A 193 -16.98 5.49 -7.24
C VAL A 193 -15.85 6.51 -7.15
N VAL A 194 -14.62 6.05 -7.31
CA VAL A 194 -13.43 6.88 -7.34
C VAL A 194 -12.72 6.74 -8.68
N GLU A 195 -12.19 7.84 -9.19
CA GLU A 195 -11.35 7.83 -10.39
C GLU A 195 -10.01 7.17 -10.07
N LEU A 196 -9.45 6.51 -11.08
CA LEU A 196 -8.16 5.85 -11.00
C LEU A 196 -7.24 6.33 -12.11
N GLU A 197 -5.99 6.56 -11.78
CA GLU A 197 -4.92 6.80 -12.74
C GLU A 197 -4.10 5.54 -12.95
N PHE A 198 -4.02 5.06 -14.17
CA PHE A 198 -3.23 3.88 -14.51
C PHE A 198 -1.74 4.20 -14.38
N MET A 199 -1.04 3.46 -13.52
CA MET A 199 0.40 3.62 -13.27
C MET A 199 1.24 2.62 -14.06
N GLY A 200 0.71 1.42 -14.28
CA GLY A 200 1.45 0.39 -15.00
C GLY A 200 0.88 -1.01 -14.81
N ARG A 201 1.41 -1.92 -15.62
CA ARG A 201 1.12 -3.35 -15.53
C ARG A 201 2.40 -4.14 -15.26
N GLY A 202 2.29 -5.18 -14.46
CA GLY A 202 3.39 -6.12 -14.23
C GLY A 202 3.66 -6.97 -15.46
N LEU A 203 4.93 -7.29 -15.69
CA LEU A 203 5.32 -8.25 -16.73
C LEU A 203 5.25 -9.69 -16.22
N THR A 204 5.31 -9.87 -14.90
CA THR A 204 5.22 -11.20 -14.25
C THR A 204 3.76 -11.52 -13.97
N VAL A 205 3.33 -12.68 -14.44
CA VAL A 205 1.97 -13.19 -14.21
C VAL A 205 1.89 -13.76 -12.79
N ARG A 206 0.88 -13.34 -12.02
CA ARG A 206 0.53 -13.90 -10.71
C ARG A 206 -0.83 -14.57 -10.79
N GLN A 207 -0.94 -15.85 -10.38
CA GLN A 207 -2.20 -16.60 -10.42
C GLN A 207 -2.90 -16.57 -11.80
N GLN A 208 -2.11 -16.67 -12.88
CA GLN A 208 -2.57 -16.58 -14.28
C GLN A 208 -3.15 -15.21 -14.68
N ALA A 209 -2.97 -14.19 -13.87
CA ALA A 209 -3.42 -12.82 -14.13
C ALA A 209 -2.24 -11.85 -14.22
N VAL A 210 -2.43 -10.74 -14.93
CA VAL A 210 -1.48 -9.63 -15.02
C VAL A 210 -1.80 -8.64 -13.91
N PRO A 211 -0.88 -8.36 -12.98
CA PRO A 211 -1.09 -7.34 -11.97
C PRO A 211 -1.06 -5.94 -12.60
N MET A 212 -1.99 -5.11 -12.18
CA MET A 212 -2.13 -3.72 -12.61
C MET A 212 -2.18 -2.81 -11.39
N ASN A 213 -1.45 -1.71 -11.45
CA ASN A 213 -1.40 -0.71 -10.39
C ASN A 213 -2.04 0.60 -10.86
N PHE A 214 -2.87 1.14 -10.00
CA PHE A 214 -3.57 2.41 -10.20
C PHE A 214 -3.36 3.30 -8.99
N ARG A 215 -3.13 4.58 -9.21
CA ARG A 215 -3.17 5.60 -8.16
C ARG A 215 -4.59 6.09 -7.98
N VAL A 216 -5.00 6.33 -6.74
CA VAL A 216 -6.24 7.03 -6.41
C VAL A 216 -5.90 8.49 -6.18
N PRO A 217 -6.26 9.43 -7.10
CA PRO A 217 -5.88 10.84 -6.98
C PRO A 217 -6.49 11.52 -5.75
N ASN A 218 -7.74 11.20 -5.45
CA ASN A 218 -8.50 11.76 -4.34
C ASN A 218 -9.14 10.63 -3.52
N PRO A 219 -8.37 9.94 -2.67
CA PRO A 219 -8.91 8.85 -1.87
C PRO A 219 -9.86 9.40 -0.79
N PRO A 220 -11.00 8.75 -0.56
CA PRO A 220 -11.84 9.08 0.60
C PRO A 220 -11.06 8.89 1.90
N ALA A 221 -11.19 9.84 2.83
CA ALA A 221 -10.43 9.82 4.09
C ALA A 221 -10.71 8.61 4.99
N ASP A 222 -11.86 7.98 4.80
CA ASP A 222 -12.35 6.80 5.50
C ASP A 222 -12.24 5.49 4.68
N ALA A 223 -11.53 5.53 3.55
CA ALA A 223 -11.38 4.36 2.68
C ALA A 223 -10.66 3.21 3.41
N PRO A 224 -11.25 2.01 3.48
CA PRO A 224 -10.66 0.90 4.20
C PRO A 224 -9.47 0.32 3.43
N ILE A 225 -8.27 0.50 3.96
CA ILE A 225 -7.06 -0.09 3.40
C ILE A 225 -7.15 -1.61 3.53
N GLY A 226 -6.80 -2.33 2.47
CA GLY A 226 -6.99 -3.79 2.36
C GLY A 226 -8.39 -4.18 1.87
N GLY A 227 -9.30 -3.22 1.71
CA GLY A 227 -10.64 -3.46 1.21
C GLY A 227 -10.66 -3.85 -0.27
N SER A 228 -11.58 -4.76 -0.64
CA SER A 228 -11.80 -5.13 -2.03
C SER A 228 -12.56 -4.03 -2.78
N VAL A 229 -12.18 -3.81 -4.03
CA VAL A 229 -12.81 -2.84 -4.92
C VAL A 229 -13.06 -3.49 -6.28
N VAL A 230 -14.07 -3.00 -7.00
CA VAL A 230 -14.32 -3.41 -8.39
C VAL A 230 -13.74 -2.33 -9.31
N VAL A 231 -12.66 -2.67 -10.00
CA VAL A 231 -12.04 -1.79 -10.99
C VAL A 231 -12.74 -1.96 -12.32
N THR A 232 -13.15 -0.86 -12.93
CA THR A 232 -13.72 -0.81 -14.27
C THR A 232 -12.78 -0.02 -15.18
N LEU A 233 -12.12 -0.72 -16.12
CA LEU A 233 -11.29 -0.10 -17.15
C LEU A 233 -12.13 0.30 -18.34
N ARG A 234 -11.90 1.49 -18.86
CA ARG A 234 -12.36 1.92 -20.19
C ARG A 234 -11.19 1.74 -21.17
N THR A 235 -11.45 1.05 -22.27
CA THR A 235 -10.43 0.82 -23.29
C THR A 235 -10.82 1.55 -24.59
N ALA A 236 -9.85 1.84 -25.45
CA ALA A 236 -10.10 2.44 -26.75
C ALA A 236 -10.86 1.50 -27.73
N ARG A 237 -11.07 0.23 -27.35
CA ARG A 237 -11.75 -0.73 -28.20
C ARG A 237 -13.24 -0.39 -28.32
N ALA A 238 -13.62 0.11 -29.47
CA ALA A 238 -15.04 0.34 -29.80
C ALA A 238 -15.74 -1.01 -29.97
N VAL A 239 -16.83 -1.22 -29.23
CA VAL A 239 -17.76 -2.33 -29.43
C VAL A 239 -19.02 -1.76 -30.05
N GLN A 240 -19.37 -2.30 -31.22
CA GLN A 240 -20.63 -1.92 -31.87
C GLN A 240 -21.78 -2.70 -31.21
N GLY A 241 -22.84 -2.00 -30.86
CA GLY A 241 -24.01 -2.59 -30.26
C GLY A 241 -24.97 -1.56 -29.69
N VAL A 242 -25.99 -2.05 -29.03
CA VAL A 242 -27.02 -1.23 -28.38
C VAL A 242 -26.68 -1.04 -26.93
N VAL A 243 -26.53 0.20 -26.49
CA VAL A 243 -26.25 0.52 -25.07
C VAL A 243 -27.55 0.54 -24.28
N LEU A 244 -27.60 -0.26 -23.23
CA LEU A 244 -28.73 -0.39 -22.31
C LEU A 244 -28.26 -0.24 -20.86
N PRO A 245 -29.13 0.20 -19.92
CA PRO A 245 -28.88 0.05 -18.50
C PRO A 245 -28.66 -1.42 -18.13
N ALA A 246 -27.78 -1.70 -17.17
CA ALA A 246 -27.50 -3.07 -16.75
C ALA A 246 -28.74 -3.81 -16.25
N ASP A 247 -29.68 -3.09 -15.61
CA ASP A 247 -30.95 -3.61 -15.09
C ASP A 247 -31.94 -4.04 -16.18
N ALA A 248 -31.71 -3.66 -17.44
CA ALA A 248 -32.51 -4.11 -18.57
C ALA A 248 -32.19 -5.55 -18.98
N VAL A 249 -31.01 -6.06 -18.58
CA VAL A 249 -30.57 -7.41 -18.91
C VAL A 249 -30.78 -8.33 -17.72
N VAL A 250 -31.73 -9.26 -17.86
CA VAL A 250 -32.02 -10.25 -16.82
C VAL A 250 -31.16 -11.50 -17.08
N ARG A 251 -30.44 -11.93 -16.04
CA ARG A 251 -29.64 -13.16 -16.06
C ARG A 251 -30.34 -14.23 -15.24
N SER A 252 -30.67 -15.35 -15.88
CA SER A 252 -31.09 -16.55 -15.19
C SER A 252 -29.85 -17.37 -14.79
N PRO A 253 -29.85 -18.02 -13.61
CA PRO A 253 -28.76 -18.92 -13.22
C PRO A 253 -28.48 -20.04 -14.23
N GLU A 254 -29.52 -20.49 -14.94
CA GLU A 254 -29.46 -21.64 -15.82
C GLU A 254 -29.59 -21.31 -17.33
N GLY A 255 -29.63 -20.01 -17.69
CA GLY A 255 -29.87 -19.60 -19.07
C GLY A 255 -29.02 -18.40 -19.54
N PRO A 256 -28.99 -18.19 -20.86
CA PRO A 256 -28.34 -17.02 -21.43
C PRO A 256 -29.03 -15.74 -20.99
N PRO A 257 -28.30 -14.59 -20.95
CA PRO A 257 -28.91 -13.31 -20.62
C PRO A 257 -30.00 -12.94 -21.62
N VAL A 258 -31.11 -12.40 -21.09
CA VAL A 258 -32.30 -12.00 -21.86
C VAL A 258 -32.65 -10.55 -21.62
N VAL A 259 -33.22 -9.90 -22.63
CA VAL A 259 -33.93 -8.64 -22.51
C VAL A 259 -35.40 -8.85 -22.91
N PHE A 260 -36.31 -8.06 -22.38
CA PHE A 260 -37.73 -8.14 -22.74
C PHE A 260 -38.07 -7.11 -23.79
N GLU A 261 -38.47 -7.58 -24.98
CA GLU A 261 -38.98 -6.73 -26.03
C GLU A 261 -40.47 -6.45 -25.75
N HIS A 262 -40.85 -5.16 -25.75
CA HIS A 262 -42.23 -4.72 -25.61
C HIS A 262 -42.89 -4.68 -27.01
N VAL A 263 -43.63 -5.68 -27.35
CA VAL A 263 -44.25 -5.86 -28.68
C VAL A 263 -45.62 -5.16 -28.72
N SER A 264 -46.42 -5.27 -27.65
CA SER A 264 -47.72 -4.59 -27.51
C SER A 264 -47.99 -4.26 -26.05
N ALA A 265 -49.08 -3.53 -25.74
CA ALA A 265 -49.37 -2.98 -24.42
C ALA A 265 -49.21 -3.98 -23.24
N GLU A 266 -49.55 -5.27 -23.48
CA GLU A 266 -49.49 -6.30 -22.44
C GLU A 266 -48.55 -7.48 -22.83
N ARG A 267 -47.81 -7.38 -23.95
CA ARG A 267 -47.02 -8.48 -24.47
C ARG A 267 -45.52 -8.16 -24.43
N PHE A 268 -44.80 -8.88 -23.57
CA PHE A 268 -43.36 -8.85 -23.44
C PHE A 268 -42.78 -10.19 -23.95
N VAL A 269 -41.80 -10.12 -24.84
CA VAL A 269 -41.17 -11.33 -25.43
C VAL A 269 -39.71 -11.35 -25.00
N PRO A 270 -39.26 -12.42 -24.33
CA PRO A 270 -37.83 -12.55 -23.96
C PRO A 270 -37.00 -12.79 -25.22
N ARG A 271 -35.94 -11.99 -25.37
CA ARG A 271 -34.94 -12.11 -26.45
C ARG A 271 -33.61 -12.46 -25.84
N GLN A 272 -33.01 -13.53 -26.26
CA GLN A 272 -31.66 -13.89 -25.90
C GLN A 272 -30.67 -12.87 -26.49
N VAL A 273 -29.75 -12.38 -25.69
CA VAL A 273 -28.80 -11.36 -26.12
C VAL A 273 -27.38 -11.74 -25.72
N ARG A 274 -26.41 -11.23 -26.45
CA ARG A 274 -25.02 -11.18 -26.00
C ARG A 274 -24.73 -9.77 -25.50
N ALA A 275 -24.51 -9.64 -24.20
CA ALA A 275 -24.26 -8.37 -23.59
C ALA A 275 -22.87 -8.35 -22.94
N GLN A 276 -22.14 -7.27 -23.12
CA GLN A 276 -20.85 -7.00 -22.48
C GLN A 276 -20.97 -5.77 -21.57
N PRO A 277 -20.33 -5.73 -20.41
CA PRO A 277 -20.31 -4.56 -19.56
C PRO A 277 -19.66 -3.39 -20.28
N LEU A 278 -20.29 -2.21 -20.20
CA LEU A 278 -19.78 -0.97 -20.75
C LEU A 278 -19.18 -0.10 -19.65
N ASP A 279 -19.86 -0.02 -18.52
CA ASP A 279 -19.42 0.66 -17.30
C ASP A 279 -20.13 0.08 -16.07
N GLY A 280 -20.07 0.80 -14.93
CA GLY A 280 -20.73 0.39 -13.68
C GLY A 280 -22.25 0.19 -13.79
N THR A 281 -22.90 0.92 -14.69
CA THR A 281 -24.36 1.03 -14.80
C THR A 281 -24.94 0.60 -16.14
N ARG A 282 -24.12 0.45 -17.19
CA ARG A 282 -24.55 0.20 -18.56
C ARG A 282 -23.89 -1.03 -19.14
N VAL A 283 -24.58 -1.66 -20.09
CA VAL A 283 -24.10 -2.80 -20.90
C VAL A 283 -24.27 -2.47 -22.37
N VAL A 284 -23.42 -3.05 -23.22
CA VAL A 284 -23.60 -3.03 -24.67
C VAL A 284 -24.08 -4.40 -25.12
N VAL A 285 -25.22 -4.42 -25.83
CA VAL A 285 -25.77 -5.63 -26.45
C VAL A 285 -25.22 -5.72 -27.87
N THR A 286 -24.34 -6.70 -28.10
CA THR A 286 -23.63 -6.88 -29.37
C THR A 286 -24.38 -7.78 -30.34
N ALA A 287 -25.36 -8.57 -29.87
CA ALA A 287 -26.21 -9.41 -30.70
C ALA A 287 -27.52 -9.71 -29.99
N GLY A 288 -28.57 -10.00 -30.78
CA GLY A 288 -29.91 -10.38 -30.31
C GLY A 288 -30.93 -9.25 -30.31
N LEU A 289 -30.54 -8.01 -30.62
CA LEU A 289 -31.45 -6.89 -30.82
C LEU A 289 -31.27 -6.25 -32.19
N GLN A 290 -32.38 -5.74 -32.75
CA GLN A 290 -32.38 -4.96 -33.98
C GLN A 290 -32.70 -3.48 -33.69
N PRO A 291 -32.19 -2.54 -34.48
CA PRO A 291 -32.57 -1.13 -34.39
C PRO A 291 -34.09 -0.94 -34.48
N GLY A 292 -34.65 -0.11 -33.65
CA GLY A 292 -36.10 0.18 -33.63
C GLY A 292 -36.94 -0.68 -32.69
N GLN A 293 -36.43 -1.80 -32.14
CA GLN A 293 -37.13 -2.58 -31.13
C GLN A 293 -37.30 -1.78 -29.81
N ARG A 294 -38.42 -1.99 -29.13
CA ARG A 294 -38.68 -1.41 -27.80
C ARG A 294 -38.27 -2.38 -26.72
N VAL A 295 -37.38 -1.98 -25.83
CA VAL A 295 -36.87 -2.85 -24.76
C VAL A 295 -37.27 -2.27 -23.39
N VAL A 296 -37.63 -3.15 -22.47
CA VAL A 296 -37.92 -2.80 -21.06
C VAL A 296 -36.59 -2.48 -20.36
N VAL A 297 -36.38 -1.23 -19.92
CA VAL A 297 -35.18 -0.79 -19.23
C VAL A 297 -35.33 -0.68 -17.73
N GLN A 298 -36.57 -0.52 -17.23
CA GLN A 298 -36.88 -0.51 -15.80
C GLN A 298 -37.93 -1.58 -15.52
N GLY A 299 -37.73 -2.33 -14.42
CA GLY A 299 -38.66 -3.39 -14.04
C GLY A 299 -38.53 -4.70 -14.84
N ALA A 300 -37.48 -4.89 -15.65
CA ALA A 300 -37.26 -6.11 -16.42
C ALA A 300 -37.23 -7.38 -15.53
N GLY A 301 -36.70 -7.29 -14.31
CA GLY A 301 -36.72 -8.36 -13.33
C GLY A 301 -38.13 -8.69 -12.79
N ILE A 302 -39.05 -7.73 -12.81
CA ILE A 302 -40.47 -7.97 -12.46
C ILE A 302 -41.15 -8.73 -13.59
N VAL A 303 -40.97 -8.29 -14.84
CA VAL A 303 -41.51 -8.95 -16.02
C VAL A 303 -41.03 -10.39 -16.11
N ALA A 304 -39.79 -10.67 -15.72
CA ALA A 304 -39.23 -12.03 -15.72
C ALA A 304 -39.94 -13.00 -14.73
N ARG A 305 -40.57 -12.47 -13.68
CA ARG A 305 -41.30 -13.28 -12.64
C ARG A 305 -42.76 -13.52 -12.96
N VAL A 306 -43.33 -12.75 -13.88
CA VAL A 306 -44.70 -12.87 -14.32
C VAL A 306 -44.73 -13.79 -15.54
N ARG A 307 -44.70 -15.08 -15.29
CA ARG A 307 -44.96 -16.14 -16.31
C ARG A 307 -46.21 -16.87 -15.99
#